data_f9cdf330470f26c0ee9cb8859288a24d
#
_entry.id   f9cdf330470f26c0ee9cb8859288a24d
#
_cell.length_a   1.000
_cell.length_b   1.000
_cell.length_c   1.000
_cell.angle_alpha   90.00
_cell.angle_beta   90.00
_cell.angle_gamma   90.00
#
_symmetry.space_group_name_H-M   'P 1'
#
loop_
_entity.id
_entity.type
_entity.pdbx_description
1 polymer ?
#
loop_
_entity_poly.entity_id
_entity_poly.type
_entity_poly.pdbx_seq_one_letter_code
_entity_poly.pdbx_strand_id
1 'polypeptide(L)'
;MKDKLIKAALSLAVVCGLGACTKNYLDINKNPYEVDKDQMEAKDYAIASGLSAMFGTVVSTDVNTAQFTDCLLGGTQGGYYADANNGWTNTISKYNPTDNWTNVFMYSDKVIPQLYSNMSNVEGISEDPLVMAILKIVKVCVLNRVTDTYGPIPYSEIGSTGKIQVAYDDQPEVYSQMFDELDEAIALLDENIDRSITSTTDQVFDGTAVKWCRFANSMKLRLAMRVVYTDFVSSKGLSPQQLGEQAVAHSVGVMQSNADNAQLSSLAFGKDGNPLYTACMYNSPAGSVTGGDSHAAADIICYMNGYEDPRREKYFSKAQFSGDNALEYVGMRRGIAIPALSTVGLLYSGVNFVDGMATPLQWMNAAEVAFLKAEAVGVFGWNMGGSAKTFYEQGVRLSFEQWGVAGVDEYLVGTTLPESYTDPNGGATSYSTQLSQLGVAWNDGASKEEMQERIIIQKWIANFHLGNEAWADFRRTGFPHLIPAMESAVGNNSQGIRNLTLGARRMSYPADEATNNPENYAKAVEMLGGSDNMATRMWWDCNPAVK
;
A
#
# COMPACT_ATOMS: atom_id res chain seq x y z
N MET A 1 -42.87 32.84 64.32
CA MET A 1 -41.59 33.42 63.84
C MET A 1 -40.45 32.40 63.83
N LYS A 2 -40.30 31.51 64.79
CA LYS A 2 -39.18 30.50 64.77
C LYS A 2 -39.19 29.54 63.57
N ASP A 3 -40.37 29.07 63.13
CA ASP A 3 -40.47 28.12 62.01
C ASP A 3 -40.17 28.75 60.65
N LYS A 4 -40.42 30.05 60.49
CA LYS A 4 -40.06 30.76 59.26
C LYS A 4 -38.54 31.00 59.16
N LEU A 5 -37.86 31.22 60.28
CA LEU A 5 -36.43 31.39 60.37
C LEU A 5 -35.67 30.06 60.12
N ILE A 6 -36.21 28.94 60.64
CA ILE A 6 -35.62 27.61 60.42
C ILE A 6 -35.75 27.19 58.91
N LYS A 7 -36.89 27.45 58.29
CA LYS A 7 -37.09 27.19 56.87
C LYS A 7 -36.21 28.06 56.00
N ALA A 8 -36.02 29.33 56.33
CA ALA A 8 -35.08 30.21 55.60
C ALA A 8 -33.62 29.81 55.77
N ALA A 9 -33.23 29.36 56.98
CA ALA A 9 -31.88 28.86 57.22
C ALA A 9 -31.60 27.51 56.47
N LEU A 10 -32.57 26.59 56.42
CA LEU A 10 -32.47 25.36 55.67
C LEU A 10 -32.40 25.62 54.16
N SER A 11 -33.20 26.56 53.63
CA SER A 11 -33.16 26.92 52.20
C SER A 11 -31.82 27.57 51.82
N LEU A 12 -31.24 28.38 52.69
CA LEU A 12 -29.93 28.99 52.45
C LEU A 12 -28.81 27.96 52.52
N ALA A 13 -28.87 26.99 53.41
CA ALA A 13 -27.90 25.90 53.51
C ALA A 13 -27.93 24.97 52.28
N VAL A 14 -29.09 24.70 51.68
CA VAL A 14 -29.21 23.90 50.45
C VAL A 14 -28.67 24.65 49.24
N VAL A 15 -28.89 25.96 49.14
CA VAL A 15 -28.34 26.78 48.05
C VAL A 15 -26.81 26.94 48.15
N CYS A 16 -26.27 27.05 49.34
CA CYS A 16 -24.80 27.09 49.53
C CYS A 16 -24.13 25.72 49.33
N GLY A 17 -24.83 24.61 49.59
CA GLY A 17 -24.32 23.24 49.38
C GLY A 17 -24.22 22.84 47.90
N LEU A 18 -25.08 23.39 47.05
CA LEU A 18 -25.06 23.10 45.60
C LEU A 18 -24.00 23.90 44.83
N GLY A 19 -23.48 24.99 45.39
CA GLY A 19 -22.41 25.78 44.77
C GLY A 19 -21.01 25.32 45.11
N ALA A 20 -20.82 24.48 46.13
CA ALA A 20 -19.49 24.07 46.60
C ALA A 20 -18.94 22.85 45.83
N CYS A 21 -19.80 22.05 45.19
CA CYS A 21 -19.35 20.87 44.42
C CYS A 21 -18.98 21.14 42.97
N THR A 22 -19.28 22.34 42.44
CA THR A 22 -19.02 22.63 41.02
C THR A 22 -17.78 23.50 40.77
N LYS A 23 -17.19 24.10 41.80
CA LYS A 23 -16.11 25.06 41.66
C LYS A 23 -14.78 24.42 41.17
N ASN A 24 -14.62 23.11 41.36
CA ASN A 24 -13.43 22.36 40.92
C ASN A 24 -13.79 21.12 40.08
N TYR A 25 -15.04 21.05 39.56
CA TYR A 25 -15.48 19.89 38.79
C TYR A 25 -14.60 19.62 37.58
N LEU A 26 -14.17 20.66 36.89
CA LEU A 26 -13.27 20.55 35.72
C LEU A 26 -11.86 20.13 36.13
N ASP A 27 -11.38 20.54 37.30
CA ASP A 27 -10.03 20.19 37.77
C ASP A 27 -9.96 18.78 38.36
N ILE A 28 -11.05 18.33 39.00
CA ILE A 28 -11.13 16.99 39.61
C ILE A 28 -11.37 15.91 38.54
N ASN A 29 -12.02 16.25 37.44
CA ASN A 29 -12.29 15.34 36.33
C ASN A 29 -11.25 15.43 35.19
N LYS A 30 -10.14 16.12 35.35
CA LYS A 30 -9.01 16.01 34.43
C LYS A 30 -8.42 14.60 34.53
N ASN A 31 -8.48 13.87 33.44
CA ASN A 31 -7.78 12.60 33.34
C ASN A 31 -6.26 12.91 33.31
N PRO A 32 -5.48 12.45 34.30
CA PRO A 32 -4.03 12.76 34.35
C PRO A 32 -3.23 12.14 33.20
N TYR A 33 -3.88 11.28 32.40
CA TYR A 33 -3.32 10.63 31.20
C TYR A 33 -3.85 11.25 29.89
N GLU A 34 -4.75 12.23 29.96
CA GLU A 34 -5.17 13.01 28.79
C GLU A 34 -4.35 14.30 28.72
N VAL A 35 -3.88 14.59 27.51
CA VAL A 35 -3.24 15.86 27.19
C VAL A 35 -4.26 16.97 27.45
N ASP A 36 -3.94 17.96 28.28
CA ASP A 36 -4.85 19.07 28.54
C ASP A 36 -4.96 20.01 27.33
N LYS A 37 -5.97 20.87 27.34
CA LYS A 37 -6.25 21.75 26.22
C LYS A 37 -5.08 22.68 25.90
N ASP A 38 -4.36 23.16 26.92
CA ASP A 38 -3.20 24.04 26.76
C ASP A 38 -2.00 23.29 26.17
N GLN A 39 -1.87 22.00 26.47
CA GLN A 39 -0.87 21.10 25.85
C GLN A 39 -1.27 20.71 24.43
N MET A 40 -2.58 20.53 24.16
CA MET A 40 -3.09 20.29 22.80
C MET A 40 -2.96 21.54 21.92
N GLU A 41 -3.05 22.71 22.49
CA GLU A 41 -2.82 24.00 21.83
C GLU A 41 -1.31 24.32 21.69
N ALA A 42 -0.41 23.52 22.29
CA ALA A 42 1.00 23.59 21.96
C ALA A 42 1.17 23.19 20.48
N LYS A 43 1.51 24.18 19.65
CA LYS A 43 1.57 24.12 18.17
C LYS A 43 2.32 22.88 17.68
N ASP A 44 3.43 22.54 18.32
CA ASP A 44 4.27 21.40 17.93
C ASP A 44 3.59 20.04 18.19
N TYR A 45 2.83 19.91 19.26
CA TYR A 45 2.07 18.69 19.55
C TYR A 45 0.95 18.46 18.53
N ALA A 46 0.20 19.51 18.19
CA ALA A 46 -0.90 19.43 17.24
C ALA A 46 -0.39 19.07 15.82
N ILE A 47 0.75 19.64 15.40
CA ILE A 47 1.42 19.29 14.13
C ILE A 47 1.87 17.82 14.16
N ALA A 48 2.57 17.40 15.22
CA ALA A 48 3.07 16.02 15.35
C ALA A 48 1.92 14.99 15.32
N SER A 49 0.84 15.26 16.06
CA SER A 49 -0.34 14.41 16.08
C SER A 49 -1.04 14.34 14.71
N GLY A 50 -1.19 15.47 14.03
CA GLY A 50 -1.80 15.54 12.70
C GLY A 50 -0.97 14.79 11.65
N LEU A 51 0.36 14.99 11.63
CA LEU A 51 1.27 14.26 10.74
C LEU A 51 1.27 12.75 11.03
N SER A 52 1.33 12.34 12.30
CA SER A 52 1.28 10.92 12.67
C SER A 52 -0.02 10.26 12.18
N ALA A 53 -1.15 10.94 12.34
CA ALA A 53 -2.43 10.44 11.83
C ALA A 53 -2.45 10.34 10.30
N MET A 54 -1.85 11.29 9.58
CA MET A 54 -1.72 11.26 8.12
C MET A 54 -0.77 10.13 7.65
N PHE A 55 0.36 9.94 8.32
CA PHE A 55 1.28 8.83 8.00
C PHE A 55 0.58 7.48 8.09
N GLY A 56 -0.32 7.33 9.08
CA GLY A 56 -1.15 6.13 9.24
C GLY A 56 -2.22 5.94 8.16
N THR A 57 -2.30 6.78 7.13
CA THR A 57 -3.23 6.62 6.00
C THR A 57 -2.56 6.10 4.72
N VAL A 58 -1.23 6.18 4.60
CA VAL A 58 -0.49 5.68 3.42
C VAL A 58 -0.61 4.17 3.31
N VAL A 59 -0.21 3.44 4.35
CA VAL A 59 -0.65 2.07 4.64
C VAL A 59 -1.37 2.16 5.98
N SER A 60 -2.65 1.79 6.02
CA SER A 60 -3.47 2.06 7.20
C SER A 60 -2.90 1.41 8.46
N THR A 61 -2.80 2.19 9.54
CA THR A 61 -2.47 1.64 10.88
C THR A 61 -3.68 0.99 11.56
N ASP A 62 -4.88 1.12 11.01
CA ASP A 62 -6.06 0.36 11.43
C ASP A 62 -6.03 -1.04 10.84
N VAL A 63 -6.08 -2.06 11.70
CA VAL A 63 -5.92 -3.48 11.31
C VAL A 63 -6.98 -3.91 10.29
N ASN A 64 -8.24 -3.52 10.50
CA ASN A 64 -9.31 -3.92 9.61
C ASN A 64 -9.17 -3.27 8.23
N THR A 65 -8.86 -1.98 8.19
CA THR A 65 -8.62 -1.27 6.92
C THR A 65 -7.41 -1.85 6.19
N ALA A 66 -6.28 -2.09 6.88
CA ALA A 66 -5.08 -2.70 6.30
C ALA A 66 -5.34 -4.13 5.79
N GLN A 67 -6.17 -4.91 6.50
CA GLN A 67 -6.57 -6.23 6.04
C GLN A 67 -7.25 -6.17 4.67
N PHE A 68 -8.21 -5.26 4.48
CA PHE A 68 -8.95 -5.17 3.23
C PHE A 68 -8.18 -4.46 2.12
N THR A 69 -7.36 -3.44 2.41
CA THR A 69 -6.59 -2.71 1.38
C THR A 69 -5.33 -3.43 0.94
N ASP A 70 -4.57 -3.98 1.88
CA ASP A 70 -3.22 -4.46 1.64
C ASP A 70 -3.10 -5.98 1.64
N CYS A 71 -3.74 -6.69 2.60
CA CYS A 71 -3.66 -8.14 2.63
C CYS A 71 -4.61 -8.77 1.61
N LEU A 72 -5.91 -8.51 1.74
CA LEU A 72 -6.95 -9.19 0.95
C LEU A 72 -7.16 -8.59 -0.45
N LEU A 73 -6.88 -7.30 -0.70
CA LEU A 73 -6.93 -6.73 -2.03
C LEU A 73 -5.53 -6.74 -2.68
N GLY A 74 -4.67 -5.83 -2.29
CA GLY A 74 -3.38 -5.64 -2.93
C GLY A 74 -2.51 -6.88 -2.89
N GLY A 75 -2.36 -7.50 -1.72
CA GLY A 75 -1.56 -8.71 -1.54
C GLY A 75 -2.08 -9.89 -2.34
N THR A 76 -3.41 -10.06 -2.41
CA THR A 76 -4.03 -11.15 -3.17
C THR A 76 -3.96 -10.88 -4.67
N GLN A 77 -4.32 -9.69 -5.15
CA GLN A 77 -4.25 -9.38 -6.58
C GLN A 77 -2.81 -9.26 -7.08
N GLY A 78 -1.88 -8.84 -6.22
CA GLY A 78 -0.44 -8.78 -6.50
C GLY A 78 0.29 -10.12 -6.40
N GLY A 79 -0.39 -11.22 -6.01
CA GLY A 79 0.19 -12.56 -5.98
C GLY A 79 1.10 -12.86 -4.78
N TYR A 80 1.03 -12.06 -3.70
CA TYR A 80 1.77 -12.32 -2.47
C TYR A 80 1.01 -13.21 -1.51
N TYR A 81 -0.31 -12.98 -1.40
CA TYR A 81 -1.17 -13.67 -0.44
C TYR A 81 -2.29 -14.40 -1.15
N ALA A 82 -2.81 -15.41 -0.49
CA ALA A 82 -4.06 -16.07 -0.83
C ALA A 82 -5.02 -15.91 0.36
N ASP A 83 -6.25 -15.52 0.07
CA ASP A 83 -7.33 -15.50 1.03
C ASP A 83 -7.64 -16.91 1.51
N ALA A 84 -7.64 -17.12 2.82
CA ALA A 84 -7.59 -18.44 3.45
C ALA A 84 -8.78 -18.75 4.38
N ASN A 85 -9.76 -17.86 4.50
CA ASN A 85 -10.91 -18.03 5.37
C ASN A 85 -12.05 -18.78 4.66
N ASN A 86 -12.25 -20.05 5.01
CA ASN A 86 -13.31 -20.88 4.43
C ASN A 86 -14.72 -20.54 4.90
N GLY A 87 -14.86 -19.66 5.88
CA GLY A 87 -16.17 -19.13 6.33
C GLY A 87 -16.74 -18.04 5.42
N TRP A 88 -15.91 -17.49 4.52
CA TRP A 88 -16.33 -16.43 3.62
C TRP A 88 -16.89 -17.00 2.32
N THR A 89 -18.10 -16.57 1.96
CA THR A 89 -18.71 -16.89 0.65
C THR A 89 -18.23 -15.97 -0.46
N ASN A 90 -17.84 -14.74 -0.08
CA ASN A 90 -17.33 -13.70 -0.95
C ASN A 90 -15.85 -13.48 -0.69
N THR A 91 -15.03 -13.53 -1.71
CA THR A 91 -13.59 -13.31 -1.63
C THR A 91 -13.09 -12.54 -2.84
N ILE A 92 -12.04 -11.76 -2.63
CA ILE A 92 -11.50 -10.92 -3.71
C ILE A 92 -10.82 -11.76 -4.79
N SER A 93 -10.22 -12.89 -4.45
CA SER A 93 -9.60 -13.81 -5.40
C SER A 93 -10.60 -14.55 -6.29
N LYS A 94 -11.88 -14.58 -5.91
CA LYS A 94 -12.99 -15.09 -6.74
C LYS A 94 -13.72 -13.99 -7.51
N TYR A 95 -13.20 -12.75 -7.45
CA TYR A 95 -13.81 -11.57 -8.06
C TYR A 95 -15.26 -11.34 -7.63
N ASN A 96 -15.53 -11.57 -6.37
CA ASN A 96 -16.84 -11.43 -5.75
C ASN A 96 -16.75 -10.65 -4.44
N PRO A 97 -16.34 -9.35 -4.52
CA PRO A 97 -16.15 -8.51 -3.34
C PRO A 97 -17.49 -8.17 -2.68
N THR A 98 -17.44 -7.89 -1.38
CA THR A 98 -18.48 -7.18 -0.63
C THR A 98 -18.15 -5.69 -0.53
N ASP A 99 -19.04 -4.91 0.08
CA ASP A 99 -18.83 -3.49 0.36
C ASP A 99 -17.56 -3.23 1.19
N ASN A 100 -17.10 -4.20 2.00
CA ASN A 100 -15.83 -4.09 2.73
C ASN A 100 -14.63 -3.82 1.81
N TRP A 101 -14.62 -4.37 0.59
CA TRP A 101 -13.57 -4.10 -0.39
C TRP A 101 -13.87 -2.87 -1.24
N THR A 102 -15.12 -2.71 -1.72
CA THR A 102 -15.46 -1.58 -2.59
C THR A 102 -15.40 -0.23 -1.88
N ASN A 103 -15.65 -0.21 -0.57
CA ASN A 103 -15.68 1.01 0.23
C ASN A 103 -14.32 1.38 0.86
N VAL A 104 -13.40 0.42 0.95
CA VAL A 104 -12.29 0.49 1.90
C VAL A 104 -11.38 1.71 1.76
N PHE A 105 -11.06 2.18 0.56
CA PHE A 105 -10.25 3.37 0.38
C PHE A 105 -11.07 4.66 0.40
N MET A 106 -12.30 4.64 -0.12
CA MET A 106 -13.09 5.86 -0.27
C MET A 106 -13.96 6.17 0.95
N TYR A 107 -14.53 5.14 1.58
CA TYR A 107 -15.50 5.31 2.66
C TYR A 107 -14.98 4.92 4.04
N SER A 108 -13.83 4.28 4.14
CA SER A 108 -13.20 4.08 5.45
C SER A 108 -12.82 5.43 6.06
N ASP A 109 -13.21 5.67 7.29
CA ASP A 109 -12.81 6.84 8.07
C ASP A 109 -11.29 6.89 8.34
N LYS A 110 -10.57 5.79 8.06
CA LYS A 110 -9.13 5.62 8.29
C LYS A 110 -8.24 5.92 7.08
N VAL A 111 -8.81 6.35 5.95
CA VAL A 111 -8.05 6.71 4.75
C VAL A 111 -8.34 8.15 4.36
N ILE A 112 -9.27 8.40 3.43
CA ILE A 112 -9.54 9.75 2.89
C ILE A 112 -10.01 10.74 3.97
N PRO A 113 -11.01 10.43 4.79
CA PRO A 113 -11.46 11.37 5.82
C PRO A 113 -10.35 11.70 6.85
N GLN A 114 -9.57 10.70 7.28
CA GLN A 114 -8.46 10.91 8.19
C GLN A 114 -7.35 11.74 7.57
N LEU A 115 -7.00 11.50 6.30
CA LEU A 115 -6.03 12.28 5.55
C LEU A 115 -6.43 13.76 5.54
N TYR A 116 -7.60 14.08 4.99
CA TYR A 116 -8.00 15.46 4.75
C TYR A 116 -8.32 16.24 6.02
N SER A 117 -8.93 15.61 7.02
CA SER A 117 -9.21 16.27 8.30
C SER A 117 -7.93 16.67 9.02
N ASN A 118 -6.92 15.81 9.03
CA ASN A 118 -5.63 16.12 9.67
C ASN A 118 -4.79 17.07 8.82
N MET A 119 -4.79 16.92 7.49
CA MET A 119 -4.13 17.86 6.59
C MET A 119 -4.65 19.28 6.81
N SER A 120 -5.99 19.48 6.75
CA SER A 120 -6.61 20.79 6.98
C SER A 120 -6.30 21.37 8.36
N ASN A 121 -6.28 20.52 9.40
CA ASN A 121 -5.92 20.97 10.75
C ASN A 121 -4.46 21.44 10.82
N VAL A 122 -3.53 20.70 10.22
CA VAL A 122 -2.10 21.08 10.23
C VAL A 122 -1.86 22.33 9.37
N GLU A 123 -2.47 22.44 8.20
CA GLU A 123 -2.42 23.64 7.34
C GLU A 123 -2.95 24.89 8.06
N GLY A 124 -3.98 24.72 8.91
CA GLY A 124 -4.56 25.83 9.68
C GLY A 124 -3.66 26.35 10.79
N ILE A 125 -2.62 25.59 11.21
CA ILE A 125 -1.75 25.97 12.33
C ILE A 125 -0.26 26.05 11.98
N SER A 126 0.17 25.58 10.81
CA SER A 126 1.57 25.58 10.39
C SER A 126 1.75 26.29 9.04
N GLU A 127 2.80 27.10 8.96
CA GLU A 127 3.33 27.68 7.73
C GLU A 127 4.76 27.19 7.46
N ASP A 128 5.24 26.19 8.22
CA ASP A 128 6.59 25.66 8.04
C ASP A 128 6.70 24.93 6.68
N PRO A 129 7.62 25.35 5.79
CA PRO A 129 7.72 24.78 4.45
C PRO A 129 8.05 23.29 4.44
N LEU A 130 8.78 22.77 5.45
CA LEU A 130 9.01 21.32 5.57
C LEU A 130 7.72 20.57 5.88
N VAL A 131 6.92 21.07 6.80
CA VAL A 131 5.62 20.49 7.14
C VAL A 131 4.72 20.52 5.92
N MET A 132 4.61 21.67 5.23
CA MET A 132 3.78 21.81 4.03
C MET A 132 4.20 20.86 2.90
N ALA A 133 5.49 20.67 2.70
CA ALA A 133 6.00 19.69 1.74
C ALA A 133 5.60 18.25 2.11
N ILE A 134 5.73 17.87 3.38
CA ILE A 134 5.35 16.54 3.88
C ILE A 134 3.86 16.29 3.66
N LEU A 135 2.99 17.26 3.95
CA LEU A 135 1.54 17.13 3.71
C LEU A 135 1.23 16.78 2.25
N LYS A 136 1.85 17.48 1.29
CA LYS A 136 1.68 17.23 -0.14
C LYS A 136 2.18 15.85 -0.56
N ILE A 137 3.35 15.44 -0.10
CA ILE A 137 3.92 14.12 -0.42
C ILE A 137 3.02 13.00 0.11
N VAL A 138 2.57 13.10 1.37
CA VAL A 138 1.67 12.09 1.96
C VAL A 138 0.33 12.04 1.24
N LYS A 139 -0.26 13.19 0.89
CA LYS A 139 -1.47 13.26 0.06
C LYS A 139 -1.29 12.49 -1.25
N VAL A 140 -0.20 12.74 -1.98
CA VAL A 140 0.10 12.04 -3.23
C VAL A 140 0.25 10.54 -3.00
N CYS A 141 0.97 10.10 -1.96
CA CYS A 141 1.13 8.67 -1.64
C CYS A 141 -0.21 7.97 -1.42
N VAL A 142 -1.12 8.58 -0.68
CA VAL A 142 -2.45 8.00 -0.41
C VAL A 142 -3.32 7.99 -1.67
N LEU A 143 -3.44 9.14 -2.34
CA LEU A 143 -4.38 9.27 -3.46
C LEU A 143 -3.90 8.57 -4.73
N ASN A 144 -2.58 8.35 -4.90
CA ASN A 144 -2.07 7.44 -5.93
C ASN A 144 -2.63 6.02 -5.73
N ARG A 145 -2.62 5.50 -4.51
CA ARG A 145 -3.20 4.17 -4.21
C ARG A 145 -4.70 4.13 -4.46
N VAL A 146 -5.42 5.22 -4.16
CA VAL A 146 -6.87 5.32 -4.38
C VAL A 146 -7.18 5.33 -5.88
N THR A 147 -6.54 6.21 -6.67
CA THR A 147 -6.78 6.26 -8.11
C THR A 147 -6.33 4.99 -8.82
N ASP A 148 -5.24 4.36 -8.39
CA ASP A 148 -4.80 3.06 -8.93
C ASP A 148 -5.72 1.89 -8.54
N THR A 149 -6.63 2.11 -7.58
CA THR A 149 -7.64 1.13 -7.20
C THR A 149 -8.95 1.32 -7.96
N TYR A 150 -9.44 2.56 -8.12
CA TYR A 150 -10.78 2.83 -8.66
C TYR A 150 -10.80 3.46 -10.05
N GLY A 151 -9.73 4.14 -10.47
CA GLY A 151 -9.72 4.97 -11.68
C GLY A 151 -9.94 6.45 -11.35
N PRO A 152 -10.85 7.17 -12.02
CA PRO A 152 -11.25 8.53 -11.64
C PRO A 152 -11.64 8.63 -10.17
N ILE A 153 -11.19 9.69 -9.50
CA ILE A 153 -11.47 9.92 -8.08
C ILE A 153 -11.73 11.41 -7.81
N PRO A 154 -12.44 11.77 -6.73
CA PRO A 154 -12.45 13.14 -6.26
C PRO A 154 -11.04 13.51 -5.78
N TYR A 155 -10.38 14.43 -6.46
CA TYR A 155 -9.02 14.89 -6.14
C TYR A 155 -8.95 16.39 -5.91
N SER A 156 -9.37 17.18 -6.90
CA SER A 156 -9.26 18.65 -6.90
C SER A 156 -10.22 19.32 -5.91
N GLU A 157 -11.42 18.80 -5.79
CA GLU A 157 -12.49 19.41 -4.98
C GLU A 157 -12.69 18.77 -3.60
N ILE A 158 -12.06 17.63 -3.33
CA ILE A 158 -12.20 16.96 -2.04
C ILE A 158 -11.62 17.82 -0.90
N GLY A 159 -12.31 17.82 0.24
CA GLY A 159 -11.92 18.66 1.39
C GLY A 159 -12.33 20.12 1.26
N SER A 160 -12.90 20.56 0.13
CA SER A 160 -13.43 21.92 0.00
C SER A 160 -14.68 22.09 0.89
N THR A 161 -14.69 23.17 1.68
CA THR A 161 -15.75 23.43 2.65
C THR A 161 -17.13 23.58 1.98
N GLY A 162 -18.12 22.88 2.54
CA GLY A 162 -19.52 23.02 2.16
C GLY A 162 -20.00 22.15 0.99
N LYS A 163 -19.13 21.36 0.36
CA LYS A 163 -19.53 20.39 -0.67
C LYS A 163 -19.73 19.00 -0.07
N ILE A 164 -20.95 18.48 -0.16
CA ILE A 164 -21.30 17.10 0.21
C ILE A 164 -21.12 16.16 -0.98
N GLN A 165 -21.47 16.63 -2.19
CA GLN A 165 -21.31 15.92 -3.44
C GLN A 165 -20.11 16.50 -4.18
N VAL A 166 -19.05 15.73 -4.32
CA VAL A 166 -17.78 16.16 -4.91
C VAL A 166 -17.63 15.58 -6.31
N ALA A 167 -17.16 16.38 -7.24
CA ALA A 167 -16.86 15.94 -8.60
C ALA A 167 -15.65 15.00 -8.61
N TYR A 168 -15.63 14.09 -9.57
CA TYR A 168 -14.49 13.24 -9.87
C TYR A 168 -13.62 13.91 -10.92
N ASP A 169 -12.32 13.78 -10.78
CA ASP A 169 -11.34 14.12 -11.80
C ASP A 169 -10.96 12.85 -12.57
N ASP A 170 -10.71 12.97 -13.87
CA ASP A 170 -10.21 11.85 -14.65
C ASP A 170 -8.76 11.49 -14.26
N GLN A 171 -8.30 10.29 -14.60
CA GLN A 171 -6.96 9.87 -14.18
C GLN A 171 -5.82 10.73 -14.76
N PRO A 172 -5.82 11.17 -16.04
CA PRO A 172 -4.82 12.11 -16.53
C PRO A 172 -4.70 13.37 -15.69
N GLU A 173 -5.83 13.97 -15.29
CA GLU A 173 -5.85 15.16 -14.46
C GLU A 173 -5.35 14.88 -13.04
N VAL A 174 -5.80 13.78 -12.42
CA VAL A 174 -5.30 13.34 -11.10
C VAL A 174 -3.77 13.17 -11.12
N TYR A 175 -3.22 12.52 -12.14
CA TYR A 175 -1.76 12.34 -12.27
C TYR A 175 -1.06 13.67 -12.51
N SER A 176 -1.63 14.59 -13.31
CA SER A 176 -1.06 15.91 -13.52
C SER A 176 -0.96 16.69 -12.21
N GLN A 177 -2.01 16.70 -11.39
CA GLN A 177 -2.02 17.36 -10.09
C GLN A 177 -1.03 16.71 -9.11
N MET A 178 -0.91 15.37 -9.10
CA MET A 178 0.09 14.68 -8.28
C MET A 178 1.54 15.08 -8.65
N PHE A 179 1.85 15.24 -9.94
CA PHE A 179 3.16 15.73 -10.37
C PHE A 179 3.40 17.17 -9.95
N ASP A 180 2.40 18.06 -10.07
CA ASP A 180 2.51 19.44 -9.63
C ASP A 180 2.74 19.54 -8.12
N GLU A 181 2.00 18.78 -7.31
CA GLU A 181 2.15 18.75 -5.86
C GLU A 181 3.52 18.20 -5.42
N LEU A 182 4.04 17.18 -6.11
CA LEU A 182 5.41 16.68 -5.85
C LEU A 182 6.47 17.73 -6.24
N ASP A 183 6.31 18.43 -7.37
CA ASP A 183 7.22 19.48 -7.78
C ASP A 183 7.23 20.65 -6.78
N GLU A 184 6.07 21.05 -6.27
CA GLU A 184 5.96 22.06 -5.23
C GLU A 184 6.62 21.60 -3.91
N ALA A 185 6.37 20.36 -3.50
CA ALA A 185 7.00 19.80 -2.31
C ALA A 185 8.53 19.71 -2.44
N ILE A 186 9.03 19.27 -3.58
CA ILE A 186 10.47 19.21 -3.87
C ILE A 186 11.10 20.60 -3.81
N ALA A 187 10.46 21.62 -4.39
CA ALA A 187 10.94 23.00 -4.33
C ALA A 187 11.03 23.53 -2.90
N LEU A 188 9.98 23.31 -2.08
CA LEU A 188 9.99 23.69 -0.66
C LEU A 188 11.11 22.99 0.14
N LEU A 189 11.34 21.70 -0.16
CA LEU A 189 12.39 20.92 0.50
C LEU A 189 13.79 21.34 0.05
N ASP A 190 13.99 21.65 -1.24
CA ASP A 190 15.27 22.06 -1.81
C ASP A 190 15.72 23.41 -1.22
N GLU A 191 14.81 24.37 -1.10
CA GLU A 191 15.06 25.67 -0.44
C GLU A 191 15.37 25.53 1.06
N ASN A 192 15.01 24.41 1.69
CA ASN A 192 15.16 24.15 3.12
C ASN A 192 15.95 22.87 3.40
N ILE A 193 16.84 22.46 2.52
CA ILE A 193 17.44 21.12 2.49
C ILE A 193 18.27 20.79 3.74
N ASP A 194 18.87 21.81 4.37
CA ASP A 194 19.68 21.67 5.59
C ASP A 194 18.84 21.72 6.88
N ARG A 195 17.53 21.87 6.77
CA ARG A 195 16.63 21.92 7.92
C ARG A 195 16.11 20.54 8.29
N SER A 196 15.63 20.43 9.51
CA SER A 196 14.91 19.26 10.02
C SER A 196 13.76 19.67 10.92
N ILE A 197 12.72 18.84 11.00
CA ILE A 197 11.74 18.85 12.08
C ILE A 197 12.13 17.81 13.14
N THR A 198 11.48 17.82 14.30
CA THR A 198 11.83 16.86 15.37
C THR A 198 11.48 15.44 14.96
N SER A 199 12.30 14.46 15.36
CA SER A 199 12.05 13.03 15.05
C SER A 199 10.76 12.48 15.66
N THR A 200 10.29 13.08 16.76
CA THR A 200 8.98 12.73 17.34
C THR A 200 7.80 13.18 16.48
N THR A 201 8.01 14.18 15.62
CA THR A 201 7.02 14.69 14.68
C THR A 201 7.04 13.88 13.37
N ASP A 202 8.22 13.42 12.93
CA ASP A 202 8.41 12.63 11.73
C ASP A 202 8.87 11.21 12.06
N GLN A 203 7.92 10.28 12.02
CA GLN A 203 8.13 8.85 12.28
C GLN A 203 8.54 8.05 11.03
N VAL A 204 8.86 8.73 9.93
CA VAL A 204 9.28 8.11 8.65
C VAL A 204 10.76 8.33 8.39
N PHE A 205 11.24 9.58 8.47
CA PHE A 205 12.60 9.97 8.11
C PHE A 205 13.35 10.75 9.19
N ASP A 206 12.88 10.69 10.42
CA ASP A 206 13.50 11.40 11.57
C ASP A 206 13.64 12.91 11.34
N GLY A 207 12.71 13.50 10.61
CA GLY A 207 12.66 14.93 10.33
C GLY A 207 13.59 15.43 9.21
N THR A 208 14.26 14.57 8.49
CA THR A 208 15.33 14.92 7.56
C THR A 208 14.81 15.38 6.19
N ALA A 209 14.93 16.67 5.85
CA ALA A 209 14.48 17.24 4.58
C ALA A 209 15.08 16.53 3.35
N VAL A 210 16.35 16.18 3.37
CA VAL A 210 17.04 15.45 2.28
C VAL A 210 16.35 14.10 1.99
N LYS A 211 15.96 13.33 3.01
CA LYS A 211 15.29 12.04 2.81
C LYS A 211 13.88 12.22 2.24
N TRP A 212 13.12 13.21 2.72
CA TRP A 212 11.82 13.54 2.15
C TRP A 212 11.94 13.98 0.69
N CYS A 213 12.95 14.78 0.33
CA CYS A 213 13.19 15.21 -1.03
C CYS A 213 13.56 14.01 -1.95
N ARG A 214 14.43 13.10 -1.51
CA ARG A 214 14.74 11.85 -2.22
C ARG A 214 13.50 10.99 -2.41
N PHE A 215 12.68 10.88 -1.38
CA PHE A 215 11.42 10.13 -1.46
C PHE A 215 10.44 10.76 -2.44
N ALA A 216 10.25 12.07 -2.42
CA ALA A 216 9.38 12.79 -3.36
C ALA A 216 9.84 12.59 -4.82
N ASN A 217 11.16 12.70 -5.08
CA ASN A 217 11.73 12.39 -6.41
C ASN A 217 11.51 10.91 -6.79
N SER A 218 11.61 9.98 -5.85
CA SER A 218 11.35 8.55 -6.10
C SER A 218 9.89 8.29 -6.40
N MET A 219 8.96 8.96 -5.71
CA MET A 219 7.54 8.92 -6.05
C MET A 219 7.28 9.51 -7.44
N LYS A 220 7.91 10.62 -7.79
CA LYS A 220 7.82 11.21 -9.14
C LYS A 220 8.28 10.23 -10.22
N LEU A 221 9.38 9.49 -9.99
CA LEU A 221 9.83 8.43 -10.88
C LEU A 221 8.83 7.26 -10.96
N ARG A 222 8.26 6.80 -9.82
CA ARG A 222 7.22 5.77 -9.78
C ARG A 222 6.01 6.17 -10.64
N LEU A 223 5.51 7.39 -10.45
CA LEU A 223 4.37 7.91 -11.22
C LEU A 223 4.69 8.03 -12.71
N ALA A 224 5.89 8.49 -13.07
CA ALA A 224 6.32 8.58 -14.47
C ALA A 224 6.35 7.19 -15.15
N MET A 225 6.84 6.18 -14.45
CA MET A 225 6.82 4.79 -14.92
C MET A 225 5.40 4.20 -14.97
N ARG A 226 4.48 4.64 -14.10
CA ARG A 226 3.09 4.20 -14.13
C ARG A 226 2.39 4.60 -15.42
N VAL A 227 2.61 5.82 -15.88
CA VAL A 227 1.95 6.37 -17.07
C VAL A 227 2.76 6.22 -18.36
N VAL A 228 3.84 5.42 -18.35
CA VAL A 228 4.82 5.32 -19.46
C VAL A 228 4.22 4.84 -20.79
N TYR A 229 3.14 4.07 -20.76
CA TYR A 229 2.47 3.55 -21.95
C TYR A 229 1.36 4.47 -22.48
N THR A 230 1.09 5.60 -21.81
CA THR A 230 0.09 6.59 -22.23
C THR A 230 0.73 7.71 -23.06
N ASP A 231 -0.12 8.57 -23.61
CA ASP A 231 0.24 9.84 -24.23
C ASP A 231 0.28 11.00 -23.22
N PHE A 232 0.48 10.71 -21.96
CA PHE A 232 0.47 11.69 -20.88
C PHE A 232 1.46 12.82 -21.09
N VAL A 233 0.97 14.03 -20.86
CA VAL A 233 1.78 15.25 -20.78
C VAL A 233 1.31 16.02 -19.55
N SER A 234 2.24 16.39 -18.67
CA SER A 234 1.94 17.14 -17.45
C SER A 234 1.44 18.57 -17.75
N SER A 235 0.90 19.25 -16.76
CA SER A 235 0.54 20.69 -16.80
C SER A 235 1.66 21.59 -17.32
N LYS A 236 2.92 21.18 -17.09
CA LYS A 236 4.14 21.88 -17.52
C LYS A 236 4.65 21.45 -18.91
N GLY A 237 3.87 20.65 -19.65
CA GLY A 237 4.25 20.17 -20.98
C GLY A 237 5.33 19.09 -20.99
N LEU A 238 5.57 18.36 -19.89
CA LEU A 238 6.60 17.36 -19.76
C LEU A 238 6.04 15.95 -19.98
N SER A 239 6.76 15.14 -20.76
CA SER A 239 6.47 13.72 -20.95
C SER A 239 6.86 12.88 -19.72
N PRO A 240 6.37 11.63 -19.59
CA PRO A 240 6.80 10.70 -18.54
C PRO A 240 8.32 10.54 -18.47
N GLN A 241 8.98 10.46 -19.63
CA GLN A 241 10.45 10.39 -19.69
C GLN A 241 11.10 11.62 -19.05
N GLN A 242 10.70 12.81 -19.44
CA GLN A 242 11.27 14.05 -18.90
C GLN A 242 11.04 14.18 -17.40
N LEU A 243 9.86 13.80 -16.90
CA LEU A 243 9.54 13.81 -15.47
C LEU A 243 10.43 12.83 -14.68
N GLY A 244 10.61 11.61 -15.19
CA GLY A 244 11.48 10.59 -14.58
C GLY A 244 12.97 10.97 -14.62
N GLU A 245 13.45 11.48 -15.75
CA GLU A 245 14.84 11.94 -15.89
C GLU A 245 15.15 13.14 -14.98
N GLN A 246 14.21 14.10 -14.85
CA GLN A 246 14.36 15.21 -13.91
C GLN A 246 14.43 14.75 -12.46
N ALA A 247 13.59 13.78 -12.06
CA ALA A 247 13.59 13.24 -10.70
C ALA A 247 14.94 12.61 -10.35
N VAL A 248 15.53 11.84 -11.27
CA VAL A 248 16.83 11.18 -11.04
C VAL A 248 17.99 12.17 -11.11
N ALA A 249 17.91 13.20 -11.96
CA ALA A 249 18.96 14.22 -12.12
C ALA A 249 18.93 15.31 -11.06
N HIS A 250 17.95 15.29 -10.12
CA HIS A 250 17.88 16.27 -9.04
C HIS A 250 19.15 16.24 -8.17
N SER A 251 19.52 17.38 -7.58
CA SER A 251 20.76 17.54 -6.79
C SER A 251 20.92 16.50 -5.67
N VAL A 252 19.85 16.14 -4.97
CA VAL A 252 19.85 15.07 -3.95
C VAL A 252 19.49 13.70 -4.53
N GLY A 253 19.03 13.64 -5.79
CA GLY A 253 18.62 12.43 -6.47
C GLY A 253 17.37 11.77 -5.88
N VAL A 254 17.26 10.47 -6.17
CA VAL A 254 16.23 9.56 -5.65
C VAL A 254 16.79 8.72 -4.50
N MET A 255 15.97 7.88 -3.86
CA MET A 255 16.41 6.91 -2.84
C MET A 255 17.47 5.96 -3.42
N GLN A 256 18.58 5.76 -2.71
CA GLN A 256 19.76 5.04 -3.20
C GLN A 256 20.20 3.88 -2.32
N SER A 257 19.85 3.90 -1.05
CA SER A 257 20.25 2.92 -0.05
C SER A 257 19.09 2.56 0.89
N ASN A 258 19.21 1.47 1.63
CA ASN A 258 18.19 1.07 2.61
C ASN A 258 17.99 2.09 3.75
N ALA A 259 18.96 3.00 3.97
CA ALA A 259 18.80 4.12 4.88
C ALA A 259 17.83 5.21 4.38
N ASP A 260 17.48 5.17 3.08
CA ASP A 260 16.50 6.05 2.45
C ASP A 260 15.10 5.42 2.37
N ASN A 261 14.92 4.16 2.81
CA ASN A 261 13.63 3.47 2.72
C ASN A 261 12.53 4.26 3.43
N ALA A 262 11.44 4.54 2.70
CA ALA A 262 10.25 5.17 3.25
C ALA A 262 9.43 4.11 3.99
N GLN A 263 9.43 4.20 5.31
CA GLN A 263 8.72 3.25 6.16
C GLN A 263 8.25 3.93 7.44
N LEU A 264 7.00 3.68 7.82
CA LEU A 264 6.46 4.18 9.07
C LEU A 264 6.99 3.33 10.21
N SER A 265 7.62 3.98 11.17
CA SER A 265 8.19 3.35 12.37
C SER A 265 7.10 2.68 13.22
N SER A 266 7.46 1.58 13.89
CA SER A 266 6.59 0.90 14.86
C SER A 266 6.17 1.80 16.03
N LEU A 267 6.83 2.92 16.26
CA LEU A 267 6.43 3.93 17.25
C LEU A 267 5.07 4.58 16.92
N ALA A 268 4.64 4.53 15.65
CA ALA A 268 3.34 5.02 15.22
C ALA A 268 2.20 4.02 15.48
N PHE A 269 2.52 2.78 15.84
CA PHE A 269 1.52 1.73 16.01
C PHE A 269 0.89 1.78 17.39
N GLY A 270 -0.42 1.47 17.45
CA GLY A 270 -1.11 1.24 18.71
C GLY A 270 -0.70 -0.10 19.35
N LYS A 271 -1.46 -0.51 20.34
CA LYS A 271 -1.23 -1.76 21.10
C LYS A 271 -1.21 -3.03 20.23
N ASP A 272 -1.84 -3.00 19.07
CA ASP A 272 -1.97 -4.13 18.17
C ASP A 272 -0.74 -4.29 17.23
N GLY A 273 0.22 -3.36 17.29
CA GLY A 273 1.45 -3.39 16.51
C GLY A 273 1.24 -3.20 15.02
N ASN A 274 2.11 -3.80 14.21
CA ASN A 274 2.00 -3.74 12.75
C ASN A 274 0.65 -4.31 12.27
N PRO A 275 -0.18 -3.50 11.59
CA PRO A 275 -1.52 -3.90 11.19
C PRO A 275 -1.53 -5.06 10.19
N LEU A 276 -0.54 -5.16 9.31
CA LEU A 276 -0.45 -6.27 8.33
C LEU A 276 -0.10 -7.58 9.04
N TYR A 277 0.81 -7.53 10.03
CA TYR A 277 1.09 -8.69 10.88
C TYR A 277 -0.19 -9.18 11.56
N THR A 278 -0.89 -8.28 12.23
CA THR A 278 -2.10 -8.62 12.98
C THR A 278 -3.22 -9.11 12.05
N ALA A 279 -3.38 -8.49 10.87
CA ALA A 279 -4.34 -8.91 9.85
C ALA A 279 -4.02 -10.31 9.29
N CYS A 280 -2.75 -10.60 8.97
CA CYS A 280 -2.33 -11.92 8.50
C CYS A 280 -2.50 -13.01 9.56
N MET A 281 -2.35 -12.66 10.85
CA MET A 281 -2.53 -13.59 11.97
C MET A 281 -3.98 -13.68 12.48
N TYR A 282 -4.89 -12.85 11.96
CA TYR A 282 -6.29 -12.86 12.37
C TYR A 282 -6.92 -14.23 12.07
N ASN A 283 -7.72 -14.73 13.00
CA ASN A 283 -8.27 -16.10 12.99
C ASN A 283 -7.22 -17.23 13.01
N SER A 284 -5.96 -16.92 13.25
CA SER A 284 -4.95 -17.96 13.42
C SER A 284 -5.28 -18.83 14.64
N PRO A 285 -5.14 -20.17 14.54
CA PRO A 285 -5.21 -21.04 15.71
C PRO A 285 -4.14 -20.63 16.74
N ALA A 286 -4.50 -20.60 18.03
CA ALA A 286 -3.58 -20.18 19.08
C ALA A 286 -2.25 -20.95 18.99
N GLY A 287 -1.13 -20.22 18.91
CA GLY A 287 0.21 -20.79 18.79
C GLY A 287 0.61 -21.28 17.40
N SER A 288 -0.22 -21.09 16.37
CA SER A 288 0.14 -21.43 14.99
C SER A 288 0.68 -20.20 14.26
N VAL A 289 1.87 -20.28 13.71
CA VAL A 289 2.46 -19.28 12.81
C VAL A 289 2.01 -19.45 11.35
N THR A 290 1.15 -20.44 11.10
CA THR A 290 0.72 -20.86 9.75
C THR A 290 -0.75 -20.55 9.50
N GLY A 291 -1.42 -19.77 10.36
CA GLY A 291 -2.86 -19.66 10.20
C GLY A 291 -3.38 -18.25 10.37
N GLY A 292 -4.07 -17.71 9.45
CA GLY A 292 -4.80 -16.46 9.46
C GLY A 292 -5.67 -16.39 8.23
N ASP A 293 -6.30 -15.23 8.01
CA ASP A 293 -7.13 -15.02 6.83
C ASP A 293 -6.30 -14.86 5.54
N SER A 294 -4.97 -14.69 5.67
CA SER A 294 -4.02 -14.60 4.55
C SER A 294 -2.87 -15.57 4.71
N HIS A 295 -2.62 -16.38 3.69
CA HIS A 295 -1.48 -17.28 3.58
C HIS A 295 -0.58 -16.89 2.40
N ALA A 296 0.62 -17.49 2.30
CA ALA A 296 1.48 -17.31 1.14
C ALA A 296 0.78 -17.76 -0.14
N ALA A 297 0.79 -16.93 -1.18
CA ALA A 297 0.26 -17.34 -2.47
C ALA A 297 1.19 -18.35 -3.17
N ALA A 298 0.60 -19.28 -3.92
CA ALA A 298 1.35 -20.21 -4.76
C ALA A 298 2.23 -19.46 -5.77
N ASP A 299 1.76 -18.32 -6.24
CA ASP A 299 2.46 -17.46 -7.19
C ASP A 299 3.88 -17.15 -6.73
N ILE A 300 4.06 -16.45 -5.61
CA ILE A 300 5.38 -16.03 -5.14
C ILE A 300 6.23 -17.21 -4.66
N ILE A 301 5.60 -18.22 -4.07
CA ILE A 301 6.35 -19.42 -3.60
C ILE A 301 6.96 -20.16 -4.77
N CYS A 302 6.24 -20.34 -5.90
CA CYS A 302 6.78 -21.02 -7.08
C CYS A 302 8.00 -20.28 -7.68
N TYR A 303 7.96 -18.96 -7.71
CA TYR A 303 9.12 -18.17 -8.17
C TYR A 303 10.31 -18.31 -7.20
N MET A 304 10.09 -18.12 -5.90
CA MET A 304 11.17 -18.13 -4.92
C MET A 304 11.75 -19.54 -4.68
N ASN A 305 10.94 -20.60 -4.80
CA ASN A 305 11.42 -21.97 -4.76
C ASN A 305 12.32 -22.28 -5.97
N GLY A 306 11.83 -22.00 -7.18
CA GLY A 306 12.56 -22.30 -8.40
C GLY A 306 13.84 -21.49 -8.55
N TYR A 307 13.87 -20.25 -8.07
CA TYR A 307 15.07 -19.42 -8.03
C TYR A 307 16.01 -19.75 -6.86
N GLU A 308 15.63 -20.67 -5.97
CA GLU A 308 16.36 -20.97 -4.73
C GLU A 308 16.61 -19.70 -3.89
N ASP A 309 15.62 -18.79 -3.88
CA ASP A 309 15.76 -17.45 -3.30
C ASP A 309 15.85 -17.50 -1.77
N PRO A 310 16.97 -17.09 -1.16
CA PRO A 310 17.16 -17.18 0.28
C PRO A 310 16.26 -16.20 1.08
N ARG A 311 15.71 -15.16 0.45
CA ARG A 311 14.75 -14.23 1.08
C ARG A 311 13.45 -14.94 1.47
N ARG A 312 13.13 -16.09 0.84
CA ARG A 312 11.96 -16.90 1.11
C ARG A 312 11.83 -17.23 2.61
N GLU A 313 12.93 -17.52 3.29
CA GLU A 313 12.93 -17.85 4.73
C GLU A 313 12.57 -16.66 5.62
N LYS A 314 12.71 -15.44 5.11
CA LYS A 314 12.28 -14.21 5.78
C LYS A 314 10.82 -13.88 5.53
N TYR A 315 10.32 -14.21 4.34
CA TYR A 315 8.98 -13.88 3.89
C TYR A 315 7.93 -14.85 4.41
N PHE A 316 8.28 -16.14 4.56
CA PHE A 316 7.31 -17.18 4.82
C PHE A 316 7.80 -18.17 5.89
N SER A 317 6.83 -18.71 6.64
CA SER A 317 7.04 -19.91 7.44
C SER A 317 6.88 -21.16 6.56
N LYS A 318 7.55 -22.25 6.92
CA LYS A 318 7.34 -23.55 6.27
C LYS A 318 5.96 -24.12 6.64
N ALA A 319 5.35 -24.86 5.71
CA ALA A 319 4.18 -25.66 5.98
C ALA A 319 4.50 -26.74 7.03
N GLN A 320 3.51 -27.14 7.83
CA GLN A 320 3.71 -28.05 8.97
C GLN A 320 3.16 -29.47 8.71
N PHE A 321 2.84 -29.80 7.47
CA PHE A 321 2.33 -31.13 7.14
C PHE A 321 3.44 -32.21 7.21
N SER A 322 3.01 -33.48 7.37
CA SER A 322 3.87 -34.64 7.36
C SER A 322 3.90 -35.28 5.97
N GLY A 323 4.96 -36.06 5.69
CA GLY A 323 5.16 -36.73 4.40
C GLY A 323 6.44 -36.26 3.71
N ASP A 324 6.58 -36.55 2.41
CA ASP A 324 7.81 -36.26 1.67
C ASP A 324 8.11 -34.75 1.57
N ASN A 325 7.07 -33.92 1.67
CA ASN A 325 7.16 -32.45 1.62
C ASN A 325 7.04 -31.80 3.00
N ALA A 326 7.28 -32.55 4.07
CA ALA A 326 7.18 -32.04 5.42
C ALA A 326 8.13 -30.84 5.63
N LEU A 327 7.61 -29.75 6.21
CA LEU A 327 8.35 -28.53 6.50
C LEU A 327 8.95 -27.83 5.25
N GLU A 328 8.29 -27.95 4.10
CA GLU A 328 8.64 -27.21 2.89
C GLU A 328 7.85 -25.88 2.76
N TYR A 329 8.28 -25.03 1.84
CA TYR A 329 7.53 -23.81 1.47
C TYR A 329 6.51 -24.14 0.40
N VAL A 330 5.24 -24.03 0.72
CA VAL A 330 4.12 -24.36 -0.19
C VAL A 330 3.09 -23.25 -0.14
N GLY A 331 2.86 -22.59 -1.28
CA GLY A 331 1.85 -21.55 -1.40
C GLY A 331 0.45 -22.10 -1.65
N MET A 332 -0.58 -21.34 -1.29
CA MET A 332 -1.97 -21.65 -1.61
C MET A 332 -2.36 -20.94 -2.92
N ARG A 333 -2.98 -21.67 -3.84
CA ARG A 333 -3.51 -21.07 -5.07
C ARG A 333 -4.71 -20.17 -4.75
N ARG A 334 -4.73 -18.98 -5.36
CA ARG A 334 -5.82 -18.02 -5.20
C ARG A 334 -7.10 -18.49 -5.92
N GLY A 335 -8.27 -18.13 -5.39
CA GLY A 335 -9.57 -18.39 -6.02
C GLY A 335 -10.01 -19.85 -6.00
N ILE A 336 -9.47 -20.67 -5.11
CA ILE A 336 -9.89 -22.07 -4.90
C ILE A 336 -11.06 -22.16 -3.93
N ALA A 337 -11.67 -23.34 -3.81
CA ALA A 337 -12.50 -23.69 -2.66
C ALA A 337 -11.56 -23.83 -1.45
N ILE A 338 -11.66 -22.91 -0.51
CA ILE A 338 -10.75 -22.84 0.64
C ILE A 338 -11.03 -24.01 1.57
N PRO A 339 -10.02 -24.85 1.89
CA PRO A 339 -10.15 -25.94 2.87
C PRO A 339 -10.45 -25.43 4.27
N ALA A 340 -10.78 -26.33 5.20
CA ALA A 340 -10.90 -25.98 6.61
C ALA A 340 -9.62 -25.33 7.14
N LEU A 341 -9.74 -24.36 8.05
CA LEU A 341 -8.61 -23.58 8.57
C LEU A 341 -7.48 -24.46 9.13
N SER A 342 -7.83 -25.57 9.81
CA SER A 342 -6.85 -26.55 10.30
C SER A 342 -6.07 -27.25 9.16
N THR A 343 -6.70 -27.48 8.02
CA THR A 343 -6.05 -28.02 6.81
C THR A 343 -5.15 -26.98 6.16
N VAL A 344 -5.65 -25.73 6.03
CA VAL A 344 -4.85 -24.62 5.49
C VAL A 344 -3.58 -24.41 6.29
N GLY A 345 -3.67 -24.29 7.61
CA GLY A 345 -2.51 -24.09 8.49
C GLY A 345 -1.52 -25.26 8.51
N LEU A 346 -1.95 -26.46 8.10
CA LEU A 346 -1.09 -27.63 8.01
C LEU A 346 -0.36 -27.73 6.66
N LEU A 347 -1.07 -27.43 5.56
CA LEU A 347 -0.60 -27.71 4.20
C LEU A 347 0.10 -26.53 3.52
N TYR A 348 -0.16 -25.30 3.95
CA TYR A 348 0.34 -24.11 3.26
C TYR A 348 1.17 -23.22 4.19
N SER A 349 2.13 -22.54 3.60
CA SER A 349 3.02 -21.60 4.28
C SER A 349 2.27 -20.37 4.77
N GLY A 350 2.56 -19.93 5.99
CA GLY A 350 2.11 -18.66 6.52
C GLY A 350 3.00 -17.50 6.07
N VAL A 351 2.49 -16.28 6.20
CA VAL A 351 3.25 -15.04 5.99
C VAL A 351 4.10 -14.75 7.23
N ASN A 352 5.36 -14.37 7.03
CA ASN A 352 6.27 -14.06 8.12
C ASN A 352 6.57 -12.56 8.18
N PHE A 353 6.77 -12.06 9.41
CA PHE A 353 7.19 -10.70 9.70
C PHE A 353 8.41 -10.78 10.63
N VAL A 354 9.56 -10.31 10.17
CA VAL A 354 10.85 -10.54 10.84
C VAL A 354 10.85 -10.05 12.29
N ASP A 355 10.28 -8.89 12.53
CA ASP A 355 10.16 -8.29 13.86
C ASP A 355 8.73 -8.40 14.44
N GLY A 356 7.92 -9.28 13.88
CA GLY A 356 6.53 -9.48 14.30
C GLY A 356 5.73 -8.18 14.33
N MET A 357 5.14 -7.87 15.47
CA MET A 357 4.34 -6.65 15.69
C MET A 357 5.17 -5.34 15.56
N ALA A 358 6.49 -5.41 15.67
CA ALA A 358 7.37 -4.25 15.57
C ALA A 358 7.92 -4.00 14.16
N THR A 359 7.60 -4.85 13.18
CA THR A 359 8.01 -4.66 11.79
C THR A 359 7.49 -3.30 11.26
N PRO A 360 8.34 -2.40 10.74
CA PRO A 360 7.88 -1.13 10.16
C PRO A 360 6.94 -1.33 8.98
N LEU A 361 6.02 -0.38 8.74
CA LEU A 361 5.16 -0.37 7.55
C LEU A 361 5.87 0.30 6.39
N GLN A 362 6.18 -0.47 5.38
CA GLN A 362 6.87 0.01 4.20
C GLN A 362 5.93 0.75 3.24
N TRP A 363 6.41 1.89 2.70
CA TRP A 363 5.74 2.66 1.65
C TRP A 363 6.48 2.54 0.31
N MET A 364 7.81 2.56 0.36
CA MET A 364 8.70 2.41 -0.78
C MET A 364 10.09 2.02 -0.30
N ASN A 365 10.82 1.23 -1.08
CA ASN A 365 12.21 0.87 -0.79
C ASN A 365 13.18 1.29 -1.91
N ALA A 366 14.45 1.41 -1.56
CA ALA A 366 15.49 1.78 -2.52
C ALA A 366 15.71 0.73 -3.62
N ALA A 367 15.42 -0.54 -3.34
CA ALA A 367 15.46 -1.60 -4.34
C ALA A 367 14.43 -1.36 -5.46
N GLU A 368 13.21 -0.95 -5.10
CA GLU A 368 12.20 -0.56 -6.09
C GLU A 368 12.70 0.54 -7.02
N VAL A 369 13.31 1.58 -6.45
CA VAL A 369 13.83 2.72 -7.23
C VAL A 369 14.92 2.27 -8.20
N ALA A 370 15.81 1.37 -7.77
CA ALA A 370 16.81 0.78 -8.65
C ALA A 370 16.16 -0.01 -9.81
N PHE A 371 15.11 -0.79 -9.55
CA PHE A 371 14.36 -1.51 -10.58
C PHE A 371 13.57 -0.57 -11.52
N LEU A 372 12.99 0.52 -11.02
CA LEU A 372 12.36 1.54 -11.87
C LEU A 372 13.37 2.16 -12.84
N LYS A 373 14.60 2.46 -12.36
CA LYS A 373 15.70 2.93 -13.21
C LYS A 373 16.14 1.87 -14.22
N ALA A 374 16.22 0.60 -13.80
CA ALA A 374 16.58 -0.51 -14.69
C ALA A 374 15.57 -0.65 -15.84
N GLU A 375 14.27 -0.60 -15.54
CA GLU A 375 13.19 -0.67 -16.52
C GLU A 375 13.22 0.56 -17.46
N ALA A 376 13.36 1.77 -16.90
CA ALA A 376 13.42 3.01 -17.66
C ALA A 376 14.56 2.98 -18.70
N VAL A 377 15.74 2.47 -18.33
CA VAL A 377 16.87 2.34 -19.28
C VAL A 377 16.67 1.18 -20.24
N GLY A 378 16.42 -0.04 -19.72
CA GLY A 378 16.43 -1.27 -20.51
C GLY A 378 15.28 -1.38 -21.51
N VAL A 379 14.11 -0.91 -21.13
CA VAL A 379 12.89 -1.03 -21.94
C VAL A 379 12.63 0.24 -22.75
N PHE A 380 12.73 1.41 -22.12
CA PHE A 380 12.32 2.69 -22.71
C PHE A 380 13.48 3.55 -23.19
N GLY A 381 14.74 3.26 -22.83
CA GLY A 381 15.92 3.99 -23.26
C GLY A 381 16.09 5.35 -22.59
N TRP A 382 15.50 5.56 -21.40
CA TRP A 382 15.63 6.80 -20.66
C TRP A 382 17.03 6.98 -20.08
N ASN A 383 17.44 8.21 -19.83
CA ASN A 383 18.72 8.51 -19.21
C ASN A 383 18.60 8.53 -17.67
N MET A 384 18.96 7.43 -17.03
CA MET A 384 18.94 7.29 -15.56
C MET A 384 20.33 7.36 -14.92
N GLY A 385 21.37 7.76 -15.68
CA GLY A 385 22.74 7.90 -15.18
C GLY A 385 23.51 6.59 -15.01
N GLY A 386 23.08 5.50 -15.68
CA GLY A 386 23.75 4.19 -15.63
C GLY A 386 23.13 3.17 -16.57
N SER A 387 23.59 1.91 -16.52
CA SER A 387 23.06 0.84 -17.36
C SER A 387 21.90 0.10 -16.67
N ALA A 388 21.02 -0.51 -17.46
CA ALA A 388 19.94 -1.35 -16.96
C ALA A 388 20.46 -2.49 -16.07
N LYS A 389 21.53 -3.16 -16.49
CA LYS A 389 22.21 -4.22 -15.72
C LYS A 389 22.65 -3.72 -14.35
N THR A 390 23.34 -2.58 -14.30
CA THR A 390 23.85 -2.02 -13.03
C THR A 390 22.71 -1.75 -12.05
N PHE A 391 21.61 -1.16 -12.52
CA PHE A 391 20.46 -0.86 -11.69
C PHE A 391 19.69 -2.12 -11.29
N TYR A 392 19.56 -3.10 -12.16
CA TYR A 392 18.95 -4.39 -11.85
C TYR A 392 19.71 -5.12 -10.73
N GLU A 393 21.04 -5.28 -10.89
CA GLU A 393 21.89 -5.90 -9.88
C GLU A 393 21.89 -5.11 -8.56
N GLN A 394 21.88 -3.78 -8.62
CA GLN A 394 21.74 -2.92 -7.44
C GLN A 394 20.42 -3.19 -6.71
N GLY A 395 19.31 -3.29 -7.44
CA GLY A 395 18.00 -3.58 -6.84
C GLY A 395 17.97 -4.92 -6.10
N VAL A 396 18.54 -5.98 -6.69
CA VAL A 396 18.67 -7.28 -6.06
C VAL A 396 19.53 -7.19 -4.78
N ARG A 397 20.71 -6.53 -4.86
CA ARG A 397 21.62 -6.36 -3.71
C ARG A 397 20.97 -5.59 -2.56
N LEU A 398 20.29 -4.48 -2.86
CA LEU A 398 19.55 -3.70 -1.85
C LEU A 398 18.46 -4.53 -1.17
N SER A 399 17.73 -5.36 -1.93
CA SER A 399 16.75 -6.25 -1.34
C SER A 399 17.37 -7.31 -0.44
N PHE A 400 18.47 -7.93 -0.83
CA PHE A 400 19.19 -8.89 0.02
C PHE A 400 19.69 -8.23 1.32
N GLU A 401 20.27 -7.05 1.21
CA GLU A 401 20.73 -6.25 2.36
C GLU A 401 19.57 -5.89 3.29
N GLN A 402 18.44 -5.42 2.74
CA GLN A 402 17.24 -5.06 3.53
C GLN A 402 16.75 -6.25 4.38
N TRP A 403 16.78 -7.45 3.83
CA TRP A 403 16.32 -8.66 4.52
C TRP A 403 17.41 -9.39 5.28
N GLY A 404 18.64 -8.90 5.26
CA GLY A 404 19.77 -9.47 5.99
C GLY A 404 20.11 -10.90 5.54
N VAL A 405 20.04 -11.18 4.24
CA VAL A 405 20.39 -12.48 3.67
C VAL A 405 21.68 -12.41 2.86
N ALA A 406 22.46 -13.49 2.87
CA ALA A 406 23.71 -13.64 2.13
C ALA A 406 23.49 -14.34 0.77
N GLY A 407 24.56 -14.48 -0.04
CA GLY A 407 24.53 -15.27 -1.27
C GLY A 407 24.03 -14.50 -2.49
N VAL A 408 24.07 -13.17 -2.49
CA VAL A 408 23.56 -12.34 -3.58
C VAL A 408 24.34 -12.53 -4.89
N ASP A 409 25.65 -12.79 -4.84
CA ASP A 409 26.47 -12.98 -6.05
C ASP A 409 26.14 -14.31 -6.74
N GLU A 410 25.93 -15.37 -5.99
CA GLU A 410 25.46 -16.66 -6.49
C GLU A 410 24.03 -16.56 -7.06
N TYR A 411 23.16 -15.83 -6.38
CA TYR A 411 21.79 -15.60 -6.85
C TYR A 411 21.75 -14.84 -8.17
N LEU A 412 22.57 -13.81 -8.33
CA LEU A 412 22.62 -12.96 -9.53
C LEU A 412 23.09 -13.69 -10.81
N VAL A 413 23.72 -14.85 -10.69
CA VAL A 413 24.11 -15.69 -11.82
C VAL A 413 23.20 -16.91 -12.00
N GLY A 414 22.14 -17.01 -11.22
CA GLY A 414 21.17 -18.11 -11.24
C GLY A 414 20.42 -18.19 -12.57
N THR A 415 20.31 -19.40 -13.12
CA THR A 415 19.62 -19.69 -14.38
C THR A 415 18.42 -20.63 -14.21
N THR A 416 18.16 -21.07 -12.98
CA THR A 416 16.98 -21.88 -12.64
C THR A 416 15.70 -21.10 -12.92
N LEU A 417 14.64 -21.84 -13.21
CA LEU A 417 13.33 -21.29 -13.56
C LEU A 417 12.35 -21.42 -12.39
N PRO A 418 11.29 -20.62 -12.33
CA PRO A 418 10.22 -20.83 -11.37
C PRO A 418 9.68 -22.26 -11.42
N GLU A 419 9.29 -22.81 -10.26
CA GLU A 419 8.62 -24.10 -10.21
C GLU A 419 7.19 -24.02 -10.73
N SER A 420 6.68 -25.14 -11.27
CA SER A 420 5.25 -25.32 -11.48
C SER A 420 4.56 -25.64 -10.14
N TYR A 421 3.31 -25.23 -10.00
CA TYR A 421 2.58 -25.42 -8.76
C TYR A 421 1.97 -26.81 -8.63
N THR A 422 2.33 -27.51 -7.56
CA THR A 422 1.70 -28.76 -7.14
C THR A 422 0.89 -28.53 -5.86
N ASP A 423 -0.40 -28.76 -5.90
CA ASP A 423 -1.28 -28.61 -4.74
C ASP A 423 -1.12 -29.79 -3.78
N PRO A 424 -0.70 -29.54 -2.52
CA PRO A 424 -0.52 -30.59 -1.52
C PRO A 424 -1.85 -31.21 -1.05
N ASN A 425 -2.98 -30.54 -1.33
CA ASN A 425 -4.31 -31.01 -0.94
C ASN A 425 -4.94 -31.88 -2.04
N GLY A 426 -4.28 -32.95 -2.42
CA GLY A 426 -4.79 -33.92 -3.39
C GLY A 426 -4.63 -33.52 -4.86
N GLY A 427 -3.90 -32.47 -5.16
CA GLY A 427 -3.51 -32.10 -6.52
C GLY A 427 -4.56 -31.39 -7.37
N ALA A 428 -5.79 -31.25 -6.87
CA ALA A 428 -6.92 -30.75 -7.68
C ALA A 428 -6.76 -29.29 -8.16
N THR A 429 -5.98 -28.48 -7.46
CA THR A 429 -5.73 -27.08 -7.79
C THR A 429 -4.34 -26.82 -8.36
N SER A 430 -3.59 -27.87 -8.71
CA SER A 430 -2.25 -27.78 -9.32
C SER A 430 -2.29 -26.97 -10.63
N TYR A 431 -1.14 -26.39 -10.98
CA TYR A 431 -0.97 -25.59 -12.20
C TYR A 431 0.40 -25.90 -12.82
N SER A 432 0.38 -26.63 -13.94
CA SER A 432 1.58 -27.18 -14.57
C SER A 432 2.24 -26.25 -15.61
N THR A 433 1.56 -25.13 -15.96
CA THR A 433 2.13 -24.19 -16.92
C THR A 433 3.32 -23.44 -16.28
N GLN A 434 4.44 -23.41 -17.00
CA GLN A 434 5.62 -22.66 -16.58
C GLN A 434 5.32 -21.17 -16.49
N LEU A 435 5.58 -20.55 -15.34
CA LEU A 435 5.26 -19.14 -15.06
C LEU A 435 6.24 -18.18 -15.77
N SER A 436 7.49 -18.55 -15.90
CA SER A 436 8.51 -17.79 -16.64
C SER A 436 9.57 -18.72 -17.22
N GLN A 437 10.13 -18.34 -18.36
CA GLN A 437 11.25 -19.01 -18.99
C GLN A 437 12.60 -18.33 -18.65
N LEU A 438 12.58 -17.40 -17.71
CA LEU A 438 13.74 -16.57 -17.36
C LEU A 438 14.26 -16.93 -15.98
N GLY A 439 15.60 -17.11 -15.89
CA GLY A 439 16.31 -17.11 -14.62
C GLY A 439 16.64 -15.70 -14.15
N VAL A 440 17.32 -15.61 -13.02
CA VAL A 440 17.74 -14.34 -12.40
C VAL A 440 18.84 -13.64 -13.17
N ALA A 441 19.78 -14.41 -13.75
CA ALA A 441 20.96 -13.87 -14.44
C ALA A 441 20.60 -12.86 -15.53
N TRP A 442 21.23 -11.66 -15.47
CA TRP A 442 21.06 -10.63 -16.48
C TRP A 442 21.56 -11.08 -17.85
N ASN A 443 20.87 -10.69 -18.91
CA ASN A 443 21.26 -10.94 -20.30
C ASN A 443 21.17 -9.64 -21.11
N ASP A 444 22.32 -9.11 -21.51
CA ASP A 444 22.39 -7.88 -22.33
C ASP A 444 21.82 -8.08 -23.74
N GLY A 445 21.75 -9.33 -24.23
CA GLY A 445 21.20 -9.69 -25.54
C GLY A 445 19.69 -10.00 -25.52
N ALA A 446 19.02 -9.88 -24.37
CA ALA A 446 17.59 -10.14 -24.22
C ALA A 446 16.74 -9.12 -24.98
N SER A 447 15.54 -9.52 -25.38
CA SER A 447 14.53 -8.58 -25.88
C SER A 447 14.08 -7.61 -24.77
N LYS A 448 13.46 -6.49 -25.17
CA LYS A 448 12.91 -5.52 -24.20
C LYS A 448 11.84 -6.14 -23.30
N GLU A 449 11.05 -7.06 -23.83
CA GLU A 449 10.04 -7.80 -23.09
C GLU A 449 10.67 -8.72 -22.04
N GLU A 450 11.69 -9.51 -22.41
CA GLU A 450 12.44 -10.36 -21.47
C GLU A 450 13.20 -9.54 -20.42
N MET A 451 13.74 -8.37 -20.78
CA MET A 451 14.34 -7.45 -19.80
C MET A 451 13.30 -6.94 -18.82
N GLN A 452 12.11 -6.52 -19.32
CA GLN A 452 11.02 -6.03 -18.48
C GLN A 452 10.51 -7.13 -17.54
N GLU A 453 10.26 -8.33 -18.07
CA GLU A 453 9.82 -9.47 -17.26
C GLU A 453 10.81 -9.75 -16.12
N ARG A 454 12.11 -9.85 -16.42
CA ARG A 454 13.15 -10.11 -15.42
C ARG A 454 13.22 -9.02 -14.35
N ILE A 455 13.15 -7.75 -14.75
CA ILE A 455 13.19 -6.61 -13.83
C ILE A 455 11.96 -6.62 -12.94
N ILE A 456 10.77 -6.79 -13.51
CA ILE A 456 9.51 -6.76 -12.76
C ILE A 456 9.41 -7.94 -11.79
N ILE A 457 9.86 -9.14 -12.17
CA ILE A 457 9.91 -10.29 -11.25
C ILE A 457 10.76 -9.95 -10.02
N GLN A 458 11.96 -9.39 -10.20
CA GLN A 458 12.82 -9.06 -9.07
C GLN A 458 12.32 -7.84 -8.27
N LYS A 459 11.72 -6.83 -8.93
CA LYS A 459 11.01 -5.73 -8.26
C LYS A 459 9.87 -6.27 -7.40
N TRP A 460 9.07 -7.17 -7.95
CA TRP A 460 7.96 -7.81 -7.26
C TRP A 460 8.43 -8.58 -6.02
N ILE A 461 9.48 -9.40 -6.13
CA ILE A 461 10.05 -10.10 -4.96
C ILE A 461 10.56 -9.09 -3.93
N ALA A 462 11.27 -8.03 -4.33
CA ALA A 462 11.81 -7.01 -3.42
C ALA A 462 10.70 -6.20 -2.70
N ASN A 463 9.57 -6.01 -3.37
CA ASN A 463 8.41 -5.24 -2.87
C ASN A 463 7.45 -6.09 -2.02
N PHE A 464 7.89 -7.22 -1.46
CA PHE A 464 7.05 -8.03 -0.60
C PHE A 464 6.37 -7.17 0.49
N HIS A 465 5.08 -7.36 0.72
CA HIS A 465 4.11 -6.57 1.48
C HIS A 465 3.55 -5.31 0.75
N LEU A 466 4.13 -4.84 -0.36
CA LEU A 466 3.57 -3.74 -1.16
C LEU A 466 2.61 -4.25 -2.24
N GLY A 467 1.57 -4.96 -1.82
CA GLY A 467 0.67 -5.69 -2.73
C GLY A 467 -0.04 -4.81 -3.75
N ASN A 468 -0.43 -3.57 -3.37
CA ASN A 468 -1.08 -2.64 -4.30
C ASN A 468 -0.13 -2.19 -5.42
N GLU A 469 1.16 -1.98 -5.11
CA GLU A 469 2.17 -1.65 -6.12
C GLU A 469 2.45 -2.85 -7.04
N ALA A 470 2.55 -4.07 -6.47
CA ALA A 470 2.68 -5.30 -7.23
C ALA A 470 1.49 -5.52 -8.19
N TRP A 471 0.27 -5.27 -7.73
CA TRP A 471 -0.93 -5.34 -8.56
C TRP A 471 -0.93 -4.29 -9.67
N ALA A 472 -0.46 -3.08 -9.39
CA ALA A 472 -0.32 -2.03 -10.39
C ALA A 472 0.72 -2.39 -11.46
N ASP A 473 1.88 -2.92 -11.08
CA ASP A 473 2.89 -3.39 -12.04
C ASP A 473 2.37 -4.54 -12.91
N PHE A 474 1.69 -5.53 -12.31
CA PHE A 474 1.04 -6.61 -13.05
C PHE A 474 0.05 -6.09 -14.10
N ARG A 475 -0.80 -5.13 -13.74
CA ARG A 475 -1.74 -4.52 -14.68
C ARG A 475 -1.02 -3.75 -15.80
N ARG A 476 0.03 -3.01 -15.46
CA ARG A 476 0.78 -2.19 -16.40
C ARG A 476 1.63 -3.01 -17.37
N THR A 477 2.24 -4.10 -16.92
CA THR A 477 3.27 -4.83 -17.68
C THR A 477 2.86 -6.25 -18.08
N GLY A 478 1.88 -6.86 -17.40
CA GLY A 478 1.56 -8.27 -17.50
C GLY A 478 2.46 -9.18 -16.66
N PHE A 479 3.46 -8.61 -15.95
CA PHE A 479 4.44 -9.35 -15.17
C PHE A 479 4.33 -9.04 -13.66
N PRO A 480 4.73 -10.02 -12.79
CA PRO A 480 5.08 -11.39 -13.14
C PRO A 480 3.85 -12.16 -13.68
N HIS A 481 4.06 -13.22 -14.43
CA HIS A 481 2.93 -14.08 -14.79
C HIS A 481 2.41 -14.77 -13.52
N LEU A 482 1.14 -14.56 -13.23
CA LEU A 482 0.50 -15.09 -12.04
C LEU A 482 -0.36 -16.32 -12.38
N ILE A 483 -0.52 -17.23 -11.42
CA ILE A 483 -1.40 -18.38 -11.55
C ILE A 483 -2.86 -17.88 -11.63
N PRO A 484 -3.62 -18.16 -12.69
CA PRO A 484 -5.01 -17.73 -12.80
C PRO A 484 -5.86 -18.33 -11.67
N ALA A 485 -6.86 -17.58 -11.20
CA ALA A 485 -7.87 -18.12 -10.30
C ALA A 485 -8.59 -19.33 -10.95
N MET A 486 -9.14 -20.24 -10.14
CA MET A 486 -9.89 -21.39 -10.65
C MET A 486 -11.19 -20.92 -11.31
N GLU A 487 -11.42 -21.32 -12.57
CA GLU A 487 -12.64 -20.93 -13.30
C GLU A 487 -13.92 -21.34 -12.56
N SER A 488 -13.93 -22.54 -11.98
CA SER A 488 -15.06 -23.05 -11.19
C SER A 488 -15.38 -22.20 -9.95
N ALA A 489 -14.41 -21.45 -9.42
CA ALA A 489 -14.59 -20.59 -8.26
C ALA A 489 -15.07 -19.18 -8.65
N VAL A 490 -14.80 -18.74 -9.89
CA VAL A 490 -15.25 -17.44 -10.42
C VAL A 490 -16.74 -17.45 -10.74
N GLY A 491 -17.26 -18.54 -11.31
CA GLY A 491 -18.70 -18.76 -11.56
C GLY A 491 -19.40 -17.61 -12.29
N ASN A 492 -20.55 -17.21 -11.81
CA ASN A 492 -21.36 -16.11 -12.33
C ASN A 492 -20.98 -14.76 -11.71
N ASN A 493 -19.70 -14.40 -11.71
CA ASN A 493 -19.30 -13.13 -11.11
C ASN A 493 -19.92 -11.92 -11.85
N SER A 494 -20.44 -10.99 -11.08
CA SER A 494 -21.05 -9.74 -11.58
C SER A 494 -19.99 -8.72 -12.04
N GLN A 495 -18.72 -8.97 -11.74
CA GLN A 495 -17.61 -8.05 -11.96
C GLN A 495 -16.99 -8.12 -13.36
N GLY A 496 -17.64 -8.82 -14.29
CA GLY A 496 -17.28 -8.81 -15.72
C GLY A 496 -16.00 -9.55 -16.10
N ILE A 497 -15.31 -10.20 -15.15
CA ILE A 497 -14.05 -10.91 -15.43
C ILE A 497 -14.33 -12.10 -16.37
N ARG A 498 -13.66 -12.12 -17.53
CA ARG A 498 -13.72 -13.19 -18.53
C ARG A 498 -12.37 -13.83 -18.79
N ASN A 499 -11.30 -13.05 -18.65
CA ASN A 499 -9.92 -13.51 -18.78
C ASN A 499 -9.28 -13.63 -17.39
N LEU A 500 -9.17 -14.86 -16.89
CA LEU A 500 -8.61 -15.13 -15.56
C LEU A 500 -7.10 -14.88 -15.49
N THR A 501 -6.40 -14.91 -16.63
CA THR A 501 -4.97 -14.58 -16.70
C THR A 501 -4.73 -13.10 -16.46
N LEU A 502 -5.62 -12.24 -16.94
CA LEU A 502 -5.55 -10.79 -16.68
C LEU A 502 -6.04 -10.42 -15.27
N GLY A 503 -6.93 -11.23 -14.70
CA GLY A 503 -7.49 -10.95 -13.38
C GLY A 503 -8.27 -9.64 -13.29
N ALA A 504 -8.36 -9.10 -12.07
CA ALA A 504 -8.99 -7.81 -11.83
C ALA A 504 -8.11 -6.65 -12.30
N ARG A 505 -8.74 -5.67 -12.96
CA ARG A 505 -8.06 -4.46 -13.47
C ARG A 505 -8.30 -3.23 -12.60
N ARG A 506 -9.35 -3.25 -11.77
CA ARG A 506 -9.72 -2.21 -10.79
C ARG A 506 -10.69 -2.76 -9.76
N MET A 507 -11.06 -1.97 -8.78
CA MET A 507 -12.26 -2.17 -7.96
C MET A 507 -13.42 -1.35 -8.52
N SER A 508 -14.64 -1.86 -8.42
CA SER A 508 -15.83 -1.04 -8.64
C SER A 508 -15.95 0.03 -7.55
N TYR A 509 -16.59 1.14 -7.87
CA TYR A 509 -16.89 2.18 -6.89
C TYR A 509 -17.79 1.67 -5.78
N PRO A 510 -17.80 2.33 -4.61
CA PRO A 510 -18.80 2.08 -3.58
C PRO A 510 -20.22 2.20 -4.16
N ALA A 511 -21.09 1.24 -3.83
CA ALA A 511 -22.46 1.22 -4.35
C ALA A 511 -23.26 2.47 -3.94
N ASP A 512 -22.93 3.05 -2.80
CA ASP A 512 -23.56 4.26 -2.26
C ASP A 512 -23.29 5.51 -3.12
N GLU A 513 -22.24 5.54 -3.94
CA GLU A 513 -21.98 6.68 -4.84
C GLU A 513 -23.12 6.90 -5.84
N ALA A 514 -23.68 5.81 -6.36
CA ALA A 514 -24.84 5.90 -7.27
C ALA A 514 -26.08 6.54 -6.61
N THR A 515 -26.17 6.49 -5.28
CA THR A 515 -27.30 7.05 -4.52
C THR A 515 -26.97 8.42 -3.93
N ASN A 516 -25.78 8.57 -3.35
CA ASN A 516 -25.40 9.76 -2.60
C ASN A 516 -24.81 10.88 -3.49
N ASN A 517 -24.20 10.50 -4.63
CA ASN A 517 -23.54 11.41 -5.56
C ASN A 517 -23.83 11.04 -7.04
N PRO A 518 -25.10 10.86 -7.44
CA PRO A 518 -25.47 10.16 -8.68
C PRO A 518 -24.97 10.84 -9.96
N GLU A 519 -24.97 12.18 -10.01
CA GLU A 519 -24.53 12.93 -11.20
C GLU A 519 -23.01 12.82 -11.41
N ASN A 520 -22.23 12.93 -10.33
CA ASN A 520 -20.78 12.84 -10.41
C ASN A 520 -20.34 11.38 -10.59
N TYR A 521 -21.04 10.43 -9.97
CA TYR A 521 -20.82 9.00 -10.21
C TYR A 521 -21.04 8.63 -11.69
N ALA A 522 -22.13 9.12 -12.31
CA ALA A 522 -22.39 8.86 -13.73
C ALA A 522 -21.27 9.39 -14.62
N LYS A 523 -20.74 10.58 -14.32
CA LYS A 523 -19.58 11.16 -15.03
C LYS A 523 -18.30 10.33 -14.78
N ALA A 524 -18.07 9.87 -13.56
CA ALA A 524 -16.92 9.01 -13.25
C ALA A 524 -16.95 7.71 -14.05
N VAL A 525 -18.12 7.08 -14.19
CA VAL A 525 -18.31 5.88 -15.03
C VAL A 525 -18.07 6.20 -16.52
N GLU A 526 -18.50 7.36 -17.00
CA GLU A 526 -18.19 7.82 -18.37
C GLU A 526 -16.67 7.96 -18.59
N MET A 527 -15.95 8.58 -17.64
CA MET A 527 -14.49 8.74 -17.67
C MET A 527 -13.75 7.39 -17.69
N LEU A 528 -14.32 6.32 -17.10
CA LEU A 528 -13.75 4.98 -17.17
C LEU A 528 -13.72 4.40 -18.58
N GLY A 529 -14.55 4.90 -19.48
CA GLY A 529 -14.70 4.35 -20.83
C GLY A 529 -15.27 2.93 -20.88
N GLY A 530 -15.87 2.44 -19.79
CA GLY A 530 -16.42 1.12 -19.64
C GLY A 530 -17.37 1.01 -18.45
N SER A 531 -17.85 -0.20 -18.18
CA SER A 531 -18.73 -0.46 -17.03
C SER A 531 -17.99 -0.31 -15.70
N ASP A 532 -18.68 0.13 -14.66
CA ASP A 532 -18.14 0.12 -13.30
C ASP A 532 -18.08 -1.31 -12.75
N ASN A 533 -17.00 -2.02 -13.07
CA ASN A 533 -16.71 -3.37 -12.62
C ASN A 533 -15.19 -3.65 -12.59
N MET A 534 -14.81 -4.81 -12.07
CA MET A 534 -13.40 -5.18 -11.91
C MET A 534 -12.68 -5.51 -13.23
N ALA A 535 -13.40 -5.71 -14.35
CA ALA A 535 -12.80 -6.02 -15.64
C ALA A 535 -12.40 -4.79 -16.45
N THR A 536 -12.97 -3.63 -16.16
CA THR A 536 -12.67 -2.38 -16.86
C THR A 536 -11.25 -1.93 -16.54
N ARG A 537 -10.47 -1.68 -17.61
CA ARG A 537 -9.09 -1.21 -17.48
C ARG A 537 -9.05 0.25 -17.03
N MET A 538 -7.99 0.60 -16.36
CA MET A 538 -7.66 1.98 -16.04
C MET A 538 -7.04 2.68 -17.26
N TRP A 539 -7.04 4.00 -17.26
CA TRP A 539 -6.43 4.79 -18.30
C TRP A 539 -4.95 4.42 -18.56
N TRP A 540 -4.15 4.25 -17.51
CA TRP A 540 -2.74 3.89 -17.65
C TRP A 540 -2.51 2.39 -17.92
N ASP A 541 -3.53 1.54 -17.79
CA ASP A 541 -3.49 0.11 -18.10
C ASP A 541 -3.72 -0.14 -19.59
N CYS A 542 -2.86 0.43 -20.42
CA CYS A 542 -3.00 0.48 -21.88
C CYS A 542 -1.81 -0.13 -22.64
N ASN A 543 -0.93 -0.89 -21.97
CA ASN A 543 0.15 -1.61 -22.63
C ASN A 543 -0.41 -2.59 -23.68
N PRO A 544 -0.04 -2.44 -24.97
CA PRO A 544 -0.58 -3.28 -26.05
C PRO A 544 -0.14 -4.76 -25.95
N ALA A 545 0.92 -5.06 -25.20
CA ALA A 545 1.35 -6.44 -24.94
C ALA A 545 0.46 -7.17 -23.94
N VAL A 546 -0.27 -6.46 -23.08
CA VAL A 546 -1.18 -7.00 -22.07
C VAL A 546 -2.59 -7.16 -22.69
N LYS A 547 -2.92 -8.37 -23.18
CA LYS A 547 -4.17 -8.65 -23.91
C LYS A 547 -5.02 -9.71 -23.22
#